data_caefef7c384dea1bcc968743ea5b72a8
#
_entry.id   caefef7c384dea1bcc968743ea5b72a8
#
_cell.length_a   1.000
_cell.length_b   1.000
_cell.length_c   1.000
_cell.angle_alpha   90.00
_cell.angle_beta   90.00
_cell.angle_gamma   90.00
#
_symmetry.space_group_name_H-M   'P 1'
#
loop_
_entity.id
_entity.type
_entity.pdbx_description
1 polymer ?
#
loop_
_entity_poly.entity_id
_entity_poly.type
_entity_poly.pdbx_seq_one_letter_code
_entity_poly.pdbx_strand_id
1 'polypeptide(L)'
;MEETKVIKVRLLSNQEIVVSEIEEIAAEFGDPNCKLTKPYKIVDGALHKWMEDYTEQNEIMINSDKIVTLVTPSPMIFEKYSKVTS
;
A
#
# COMPACT_ATOMS: atom_id res chain seq x y z
N MET A 1 -7.00 -16.22 16.65
CA MET A 1 -7.83 -15.58 15.59
C MET A 1 -6.92 -15.18 14.44
N GLU A 2 -7.24 -15.64 13.26
CA GLU A 2 -6.44 -15.30 12.10
C GLU A 2 -6.78 -13.88 11.65
N GLU A 3 -5.76 -13.09 11.43
CA GLU A 3 -5.93 -11.79 10.82
C GLU A 3 -6.07 -11.96 9.32
N THR A 4 -7.12 -11.41 8.76
CA THR A 4 -7.31 -11.40 7.33
C THR A 4 -6.51 -10.24 6.76
N LYS A 5 -5.49 -10.55 5.97
CA LYS A 5 -4.72 -9.52 5.29
C LYS A 5 -5.53 -8.95 4.15
N VAL A 6 -5.64 -7.64 4.12
CA VAL A 6 -6.36 -6.94 3.06
C VAL A 6 -5.32 -6.30 2.15
N ILE A 7 -5.24 -6.78 0.91
CA ILE A 7 -4.31 -6.26 -0.08
C ILE A 7 -5.10 -5.44 -1.09
N LYS A 8 -4.73 -4.19 -1.25
CA LYS A 8 -5.41 -3.27 -2.15
C LYS A 8 -4.43 -2.49 -3.00
N VAL A 9 -4.87 -2.16 -4.21
CA VAL A 9 -4.18 -1.22 -5.08
C VAL A 9 -4.87 0.13 -4.91
N ARG A 10 -4.10 1.19 -4.76
CA ARG A 10 -4.67 2.51 -4.58
C ARG A 10 -3.93 3.56 -5.39
N LEU A 11 -4.71 4.51 -5.88
CA LEU A 11 -4.20 5.69 -6.54
C LEU A 11 -4.09 6.80 -5.51
N LEU A 12 -2.90 7.34 -5.34
CA LEU A 12 -2.64 8.41 -4.39
C LEU A 12 -2.84 9.78 -5.04
N SER A 13 -2.94 10.81 -4.23
CA SER A 13 -3.16 12.18 -4.71
C SER A 13 -2.00 12.70 -5.55
N ASN A 14 -0.80 12.14 -5.41
CA ASN A 14 0.36 12.47 -6.25
C ASN A 14 0.42 11.63 -7.52
N GLN A 15 -0.65 10.89 -7.82
CA GLN A 15 -0.80 10.03 -8.99
C GLN A 15 0.05 8.77 -8.98
N GLU A 16 0.71 8.46 -7.89
CA GLU A 16 1.39 7.19 -7.73
C GLU A 16 0.38 6.07 -7.47
N ILE A 17 0.65 4.89 -8.02
CA ILE A 17 -0.17 3.70 -7.79
C ILE A 17 0.61 2.76 -6.90
N VAL A 18 0.03 2.39 -5.76
CA VAL A 18 0.71 1.60 -4.74
C VAL A 18 -0.12 0.38 -4.38
N VAL A 19 0.51 -0.78 -4.32
CA VAL A 19 -0.09 -2.00 -3.81
C VAL A 19 0.54 -2.36 -2.47
N SER A 20 -0.28 -2.72 -1.50
CA SER A 20 0.20 -3.13 -0.18
C SER A 20 -0.91 -3.79 0.63
N GLU A 21 -0.53 -4.40 1.74
CA GLU A 21 -1.49 -4.68 2.79
C GLU A 21 -1.88 -3.34 3.41
N ILE A 22 -3.14 -3.16 3.72
CA ILE A 22 -3.65 -1.92 4.31
C ILE A 22 -4.47 -2.23 5.55
N GLU A 23 -4.30 -1.40 6.56
CA GLU A 23 -5.05 -1.48 7.81
C GLU A 23 -5.41 -0.07 8.24
N GLU A 24 -6.70 0.14 8.55
CA GLU A 24 -7.12 1.39 9.17
C GLU A 24 -6.84 1.31 10.66
N ILE A 25 -6.28 2.36 11.21
CA ILE A 25 -6.00 2.43 12.63
C ILE A 25 -6.65 3.67 13.22
N ALA A 26 -6.97 3.60 14.52
CA ALA A 26 -7.52 4.74 15.23
C ALA A 26 -6.45 5.83 15.34
N ALA A 27 -6.80 7.03 14.95
CA ALA A 27 -5.89 8.17 14.98
C ALA A 27 -6.69 9.43 15.27
N GLU A 28 -6.00 10.42 15.81
CA GLU A 28 -6.63 11.72 16.03
C GLU A 28 -6.81 12.45 14.71
N PHE A 29 -7.74 13.37 14.68
CA PHE A 29 -8.01 14.13 13.48
C PHE A 29 -6.75 14.82 12.98
N GLY A 30 -6.44 14.61 11.68
CA GLY A 30 -5.26 15.19 11.06
C GLY A 30 -4.03 14.28 11.06
N ASP A 31 -4.02 13.23 11.89
CA ASP A 31 -2.91 12.28 11.93
C ASP A 31 -3.10 11.18 10.88
N PRO A 32 -1.99 10.57 10.41
CA PRO A 32 -2.10 9.42 9.51
C PRO A 32 -2.93 8.31 10.15
N ASN A 33 -3.90 7.81 9.42
CA ASN A 33 -4.85 6.82 9.94
C ASN A 33 -4.85 5.50 9.17
N CYS A 34 -3.94 5.34 8.22
CA CYS A 34 -3.79 4.09 7.48
C CYS A 34 -2.36 3.60 7.58
N LYS A 35 -2.20 2.31 7.87
CA LYS A 35 -0.90 1.66 7.89
C LYS A 35 -0.78 0.79 6.64
N LEU A 36 0.25 1.04 5.85
CA LEU A 36 0.58 0.25 4.67
C LEU A 36 1.74 -0.66 5.02
N THR A 37 1.54 -1.97 4.89
CA THR A 37 2.59 -2.95 5.15
C THR A 37 3.15 -3.44 3.83
N LYS A 38 4.47 -3.37 3.70
CA LYS A 38 5.20 -3.75 2.49
C LYS A 38 4.63 -3.08 1.24
N PRO A 39 4.62 -1.73 1.20
CA PRO A 39 4.08 -1.02 0.03
C PRO A 39 5.04 -1.07 -1.14
N TYR A 40 4.49 -1.34 -2.33
CA TYR A 40 5.23 -1.33 -3.59
C TYR A 40 4.54 -0.39 -4.57
N LYS A 41 5.32 0.43 -5.24
CA LYS A 41 4.83 1.31 -6.29
C LYS A 41 4.76 0.53 -7.60
N ILE A 42 3.70 0.73 -8.38
CA ILE A 42 3.52 0.10 -9.67
C ILE A 42 3.88 1.10 -10.76
N VAL A 43 4.90 0.75 -11.56
CA VAL A 43 5.33 1.57 -12.69
C VAL A 43 5.44 0.66 -13.91
N ASP A 44 4.64 0.94 -14.94
CA ASP A 44 4.62 0.14 -16.17
C ASP A 44 4.45 -1.36 -15.92
N GLY A 45 3.61 -1.70 -14.94
CA GLY A 45 3.34 -3.08 -14.57
C GLY A 45 4.39 -3.75 -13.70
N ALA A 46 5.48 -3.06 -13.38
CA ALA A 46 6.53 -3.57 -12.50
C ALA A 46 6.36 -3.03 -11.09
N LEU A 47 6.70 -3.84 -10.10
CA LEU A 47 6.61 -3.46 -8.70
C LEU A 47 7.97 -3.01 -8.19
N HIS A 48 7.99 -1.83 -7.56
CA HIS A 48 9.19 -1.28 -6.94
C HIS A 48 8.85 -0.94 -5.50
N LYS A 49 9.73 -1.28 -4.57
CA LYS A 49 9.51 -0.97 -3.16
C LYS A 49 9.30 0.53 -3.01
N TRP A 50 8.16 0.92 -2.43
CA TRP A 50 7.81 2.32 -2.27
C TRP A 50 8.72 2.98 -1.25
N MET A 51 9.22 4.17 -1.57
CA MET A 51 10.09 4.94 -0.68
C MET A 51 11.45 4.28 -0.40
N GLU A 52 11.87 3.32 -1.24
CA GLU A 52 13.10 2.56 -0.96
C GLU A 52 14.36 3.42 -0.88
N ASP A 53 14.37 4.56 -1.60
CA ASP A 53 15.52 5.46 -1.58
C ASP A 53 15.59 6.29 -0.31
N TYR A 54 14.56 6.26 0.53
CA TYR A 54 14.45 7.14 1.69
C TYR A 54 14.34 6.39 3.01
N THR A 55 13.93 5.14 3.00
CA THR A 55 13.71 4.38 4.23
C THR A 55 13.79 2.89 3.99
N GLU A 56 14.17 2.15 5.03
CA GLU A 56 14.11 0.68 5.02
C GLU A 56 12.84 0.14 5.68
N GLN A 57 11.97 1.04 6.13
CA GLN A 57 10.73 0.62 6.79
C GLN A 57 9.83 -0.18 5.85
N ASN A 58 9.21 -1.22 6.41
CA ASN A 58 8.21 -2.02 5.69
C ASN A 58 6.79 -1.61 6.05
N GLU A 59 6.62 -0.76 7.07
CA GLU A 59 5.33 -0.23 7.47
C GLU A 59 5.38 1.28 7.36
N ILE A 60 4.48 1.84 6.56
CA ILE A 60 4.45 3.28 6.29
C ILE A 60 3.06 3.80 6.57
N MET A 61 2.98 4.88 7.31
CA MET A 61 1.71 5.52 7.63
C MET A 61 1.33 6.54 6.57
N ILE A 62 0.06 6.55 6.22
CA ILE A 62 -0.46 7.52 5.26
C ILE A 62 -1.84 7.99 5.72
N ASN A 63 -2.17 9.24 5.40
CA ASN A 63 -3.50 9.77 5.68
C ASN A 63 -4.45 9.34 4.57
N SER A 64 -5.62 8.84 4.94
CA SER A 64 -6.62 8.37 3.98
C SER A 64 -7.06 9.46 3.00
N ASP A 65 -6.94 10.73 3.38
CA ASP A 65 -7.26 11.86 2.49
C ASP A 65 -6.39 11.88 1.23
N LYS A 66 -5.24 11.23 1.27
CA LYS A 66 -4.32 11.16 0.13
C LYS A 66 -4.62 10.00 -0.81
N ILE A 67 -5.57 9.16 -0.46
CA ILE A 67 -5.98 8.03 -1.30
C ILE A 67 -7.19 8.45 -2.13
N VAL A 68 -6.99 8.50 -3.44
CA VAL A 68 -8.07 8.90 -4.36
C VAL A 68 -8.98 7.72 -4.67
N THR A 69 -8.38 6.56 -4.95
CA THR A 69 -9.13 5.36 -5.33
C THR A 69 -8.49 4.14 -4.70
N LEU A 70 -9.33 3.23 -4.23
CA LEU A 70 -8.91 1.97 -3.60
C LEU A 70 -9.60 0.82 -4.33
N VAL A 71 -8.82 -0.10 -4.89
CA VAL A 71 -9.38 -1.23 -5.64
C VAL A 71 -8.70 -2.53 -5.26
N THR A 72 -9.40 -3.63 -5.52
CA THR A 72 -8.83 -4.97 -5.35
C THR A 72 -7.84 -5.24 -6.48
N PRO A 73 -6.63 -5.75 -6.18
CA PRO A 73 -5.64 -5.99 -7.23
C PRO A 73 -6.11 -7.07 -8.22
N SER A 74 -5.69 -6.93 -9.48
CA SER A 74 -5.92 -7.97 -10.45
C SER A 74 -5.12 -9.23 -10.08
N PRO A 75 -5.49 -10.42 -10.60
CA PRO A 75 -4.72 -11.63 -10.31
C PRO A 75 -3.24 -11.50 -10.66
N MET A 76 -2.92 -10.81 -11.76
CA MET A 76 -1.53 -10.60 -12.17
C MET A 76 -0.76 -9.76 -11.14
N ILE A 77 -1.34 -8.67 -10.68
CA ILE A 77 -0.70 -7.80 -9.70
C ILE A 77 -0.60 -8.51 -8.35
N PHE A 78 -1.65 -9.21 -7.94
CA PHE A 78 -1.64 -9.99 -6.71
C PHE A 78 -0.52 -11.01 -6.71
N GLU A 79 -0.35 -11.74 -7.82
CA GLU A 79 0.71 -12.74 -7.93
C GLU A 79 2.09 -12.10 -7.85
N LYS A 80 2.32 -11.01 -8.57
CA LYS A 80 3.60 -10.30 -8.52
C LYS A 80 3.91 -9.80 -7.11
N TYR A 81 2.91 -9.23 -6.45
CA TYR A 81 3.07 -8.74 -5.10
C TYR A 81 3.40 -9.86 -4.12
N SER A 82 2.71 -11.00 -4.25
CA SER A 82 2.96 -12.15 -3.39
C SER A 82 4.39 -12.66 -3.53
N LYS A 83 4.93 -12.65 -4.75
CA LYS A 83 6.30 -13.10 -5.01
C LYS A 83 7.34 -12.17 -4.39
N VAL A 84 7.15 -10.85 -4.52
CA VAL A 84 8.15 -9.90 -4.01
C VAL A 84 8.08 -9.74 -2.51
N THR A 85 6.99 -10.14 -1.88
CA THR A 85 6.82 -10.02 -0.43
C THR A 85 6.98 -11.34 0.32
N SER A 86 7.18 -12.43 -0.39
CA SER A 86 7.35 -13.75 0.24
C SER A 86 8.78 -13.96 0.75
#